data_f1838d03d3db24980ab450045d620172
#
_entry.id   f1838d03d3db24980ab450045d620172
#
_cell.length_a   1.000
_cell.length_b   1.000
_cell.length_c   1.000
_cell.angle_alpha   90.00
_cell.angle_beta   90.00
_cell.angle_gamma   90.00
#
_symmetry.space_group_name_H-M   'P 1'
#
loop_
_entity.id
_entity.type
_entity.pdbx_description
1 polymer ?
#
loop_
_entity_poly.entity_id
_entity_poly.type
_entity_poly.pdbx_seq_one_letter_code
_entity_poly.pdbx_strand_id
1 'polypeptide(L)'
;MSYSTWHNYGYGICVDDINTQDVERLQALLELAPKFRAEIENWLSKQEIQEPSWEDYMEFDQDFCLGLATILKEVIAEAEGIDLTACDNYDSIAYLLYQPMYPWDMSELDRGLTKEKVAELFRRYASILTDTPIEVDDQAVENGG
;
A
#
# COMPACT_ATOMS: atom_id res chain seq x y z
N MET A 1 -0.15 -19.43 29.60
CA MET A 1 0.15 -18.20 28.84
C MET A 1 -0.67 -18.17 27.56
N SER A 2 -1.46 -17.15 27.40
CA SER A 2 -2.27 -17.01 26.18
C SER A 2 -1.55 -16.15 25.18
N TYR A 3 -1.56 -16.58 23.92
CA TYR A 3 -1.05 -15.80 22.82
C TYR A 3 -2.21 -15.02 22.21
N SER A 4 -1.99 -13.72 22.04
CA SER A 4 -2.95 -12.89 21.32
C SER A 4 -2.65 -12.96 19.83
N THR A 5 -3.65 -13.36 19.07
CA THR A 5 -3.58 -13.33 17.61
C THR A 5 -4.39 -12.14 17.14
N TRP A 6 -3.78 -11.29 16.33
CA TRP A 6 -4.49 -10.16 15.71
C TRP A 6 -4.89 -10.51 14.30
N HIS A 7 -6.11 -10.09 13.98
CA HIS A 7 -6.60 -10.20 12.61
C HIS A 7 -6.91 -8.80 12.11
N ASN A 8 -6.41 -8.49 10.92
CA ASN A 8 -6.81 -7.32 10.19
C ASN A 8 -7.79 -7.76 9.11
N TYR A 9 -9.02 -7.30 9.23
CA TYR A 9 -10.07 -7.60 8.28
C TYR A 9 -10.30 -6.38 7.38
N GLY A 10 -10.39 -6.59 6.10
CA GLY A 10 -10.65 -5.50 5.17
C GLY A 10 -10.81 -6.02 3.76
N TYR A 11 -11.20 -5.11 2.89
CA TYR A 11 -11.35 -5.37 1.47
C TYR A 11 -10.13 -4.83 0.75
N GLY A 12 -9.40 -5.67 0.06
CA GLY A 12 -8.18 -5.23 -0.58
C GLY A 12 -7.41 -6.31 -1.32
N ILE A 13 -6.10 -6.14 -1.36
CA ILE A 13 -5.21 -6.96 -2.18
C ILE A 13 -4.05 -7.53 -1.36
N CYS A 14 -3.52 -8.65 -1.86
CA CYS A 14 -2.22 -9.16 -1.46
C CYS A 14 -1.18 -8.43 -2.31
N VAL A 15 -0.35 -7.61 -1.69
CA VAL A 15 0.63 -6.79 -2.42
C VAL A 15 1.70 -7.66 -3.09
N ASP A 16 2.00 -8.83 -2.52
CA ASP A 16 2.97 -9.76 -3.10
C ASP A 16 2.52 -10.33 -4.45
N ASP A 17 1.23 -10.27 -4.78
CA ASP A 17 0.72 -10.64 -6.10
C ASP A 17 1.16 -9.65 -7.19
N ILE A 18 1.59 -8.47 -6.80
CA ILE A 18 2.21 -7.49 -7.70
C ILE A 18 3.68 -7.90 -7.85
N ASN A 19 3.91 -8.84 -8.74
CA ASN A 19 5.25 -9.40 -8.92
C ASN A 19 6.02 -8.60 -9.98
N THR A 20 6.54 -7.45 -9.58
CA THR A 20 7.33 -6.59 -10.45
C THR A 20 8.50 -5.99 -9.69
N GLN A 21 9.58 -5.67 -10.41
CA GLN A 21 10.72 -4.90 -9.89
C GLN A 21 11.11 -3.79 -10.88
N ASP A 22 10.14 -3.30 -11.63
CA ASP A 22 10.33 -2.27 -12.63
C ASP A 22 10.35 -0.89 -11.99
N VAL A 23 11.53 -0.31 -11.87
CA VAL A 23 11.75 1.00 -11.25
C VAL A 23 11.04 2.12 -12.03
N GLU A 24 10.97 2.03 -13.35
CA GLU A 24 10.29 3.06 -14.16
C GLU A 24 8.79 3.10 -13.85
N ARG A 25 8.18 1.94 -13.66
CA ARG A 25 6.78 1.84 -13.26
C ARG A 25 6.55 2.39 -11.86
N LEU A 26 7.48 2.11 -10.93
CA LEU A 26 7.41 2.67 -9.58
C LEU A 26 7.52 4.19 -9.59
N GLN A 27 8.41 4.73 -10.40
CA GLN A 27 8.55 6.18 -10.55
C GLN A 27 7.28 6.81 -11.13
N ALA A 28 6.64 6.14 -12.10
CA ALA A 28 5.35 6.60 -12.64
C ALA A 28 4.26 6.62 -11.57
N LEU A 29 4.24 5.62 -10.69
CA LEU A 29 3.32 5.60 -9.54
C LEU A 29 3.58 6.80 -8.62
N LEU A 30 4.84 7.07 -8.30
CA LEU A 30 5.22 8.17 -7.39
C LEU A 30 4.89 9.56 -7.97
N GLU A 31 4.82 9.69 -9.28
CA GLU A 31 4.41 10.96 -9.91
C GLU A 31 2.98 11.38 -9.53
N LEU A 32 2.15 10.43 -9.14
CA LEU A 32 0.79 10.71 -8.69
C LEU A 32 0.72 11.30 -7.28
N ALA A 33 1.81 11.24 -6.54
CA ALA A 33 1.91 11.74 -5.17
C ALA A 33 3.18 12.59 -5.00
N PRO A 34 3.18 13.83 -5.51
CA PRO A 34 4.40 14.65 -5.54
C PRO A 34 5.00 14.94 -4.16
N LYS A 35 4.19 15.06 -3.13
CA LYS A 35 4.70 15.28 -1.77
C LYS A 35 5.43 14.06 -1.23
N PHE A 36 4.84 12.90 -1.36
CA PHE A 36 5.45 11.64 -0.94
C PHE A 36 6.69 11.33 -1.77
N ARG A 37 6.61 11.56 -3.08
CA ARG A 37 7.75 11.44 -3.97
C ARG A 37 8.93 12.28 -3.49
N ALA A 38 8.68 13.54 -3.11
CA ALA A 38 9.71 14.43 -2.60
C ALA A 38 10.35 13.90 -1.31
N GLU A 39 9.57 13.28 -0.44
CA GLU A 39 10.08 12.66 0.80
C GLU A 39 11.03 11.50 0.49
N ILE A 40 10.66 10.64 -0.47
CA ILE A 40 11.49 9.52 -0.89
C ILE A 40 12.78 10.02 -1.55
N GLU A 41 12.68 10.98 -2.45
CA GLU A 41 13.84 11.53 -3.14
C GLU A 41 14.82 12.21 -2.17
N ASN A 42 14.29 12.91 -1.18
CA ASN A 42 15.09 13.53 -0.14
C ASN A 42 15.82 12.47 0.71
N TRP A 43 15.12 11.40 1.08
CA TRP A 43 15.71 10.29 1.82
C TRP A 43 16.83 9.61 1.02
N LEU A 44 16.58 9.32 -0.27
CA LEU A 44 17.57 8.72 -1.16
C LEU A 44 18.80 9.62 -1.32
N SER A 45 18.60 10.92 -1.42
CA SER A 45 19.68 11.91 -1.49
C SER A 45 20.54 11.88 -0.23
N LYS A 46 19.93 11.76 0.94
CA LYS A 46 20.65 11.65 2.22
C LYS A 46 21.44 10.35 2.32
N GLN A 47 21.00 9.30 1.65
CA GLN A 47 21.73 8.03 1.58
C GLN A 47 22.78 8.01 0.46
N GLU A 48 22.96 9.13 -0.25
CA GLU A 48 23.90 9.27 -1.35
C GLU A 48 23.63 8.30 -2.51
N ILE A 49 22.36 7.96 -2.73
CA ILE A 49 21.91 7.09 -3.81
C ILE A 49 21.48 7.95 -5.00
N GLN A 50 22.19 7.84 -6.12
CA GLN A 50 21.91 8.63 -7.33
C GLN A 50 20.99 7.92 -8.29
N GLU A 51 21.17 6.61 -8.46
CA GLU A 51 20.36 5.79 -9.34
C GLU A 51 19.73 4.67 -8.51
N PRO A 52 18.59 4.95 -7.84
CA PRO A 52 18.02 3.98 -6.94
C PRO A 52 17.48 2.75 -7.68
N SER A 53 17.74 1.58 -7.11
CA SER A 53 17.15 0.33 -7.55
C SER A 53 15.77 0.13 -6.90
N TRP A 54 15.05 -0.89 -7.34
CA TRP A 54 13.79 -1.28 -6.70
C TRP A 54 13.97 -1.48 -5.19
N GLU A 55 15.03 -2.18 -4.79
CA GLU A 55 15.31 -2.46 -3.37
C GLU A 55 15.57 -1.19 -2.57
N ASP A 56 16.23 -0.20 -3.18
CA ASP A 56 16.47 1.08 -2.52
C ASP A 56 15.16 1.77 -2.14
N TYR A 57 14.18 1.74 -3.03
CA TYR A 57 12.85 2.28 -2.73
C TYR A 57 12.14 1.48 -1.63
N MET A 58 12.30 0.16 -1.64
CA MET A 58 11.65 -0.71 -0.66
C MET A 58 12.23 -0.53 0.75
N GLU A 59 13.43 -0.02 0.88
CA GLU A 59 14.08 0.26 2.16
C GLU A 59 13.71 1.63 2.75
N PHE A 60 12.95 2.44 2.05
CA PHE A 60 12.49 3.72 2.53
C PHE A 60 11.72 3.56 3.85
N ASP A 61 12.12 4.35 4.88
CA ASP A 61 11.51 4.35 6.20
C ASP A 61 11.44 2.96 6.84
N GLN A 62 12.60 2.37 7.11
CA GLN A 62 12.76 0.97 7.52
C GLN A 62 12.00 0.56 8.78
N ASP A 63 11.76 1.49 9.70
CA ASP A 63 11.17 1.14 10.99
C ASP A 63 9.74 0.61 10.89
N PHE A 64 8.97 1.11 9.94
CA PHE A 64 7.56 0.77 9.78
C PHE A 64 7.19 0.48 8.33
N CYS A 65 8.18 0.34 7.45
CA CYS A 65 7.92 0.16 6.03
C CYS A 65 7.62 -1.30 5.71
N LEU A 66 6.48 -1.53 5.07
CA LEU A 66 6.10 -2.82 4.50
C LEU A 66 6.35 -2.83 2.99
N GLY A 67 7.42 -2.18 2.57
CA GLY A 67 7.82 -2.12 1.17
C GLY A 67 6.76 -1.50 0.28
N LEU A 68 6.38 -2.20 -0.77
CA LEU A 68 5.43 -1.71 -1.76
C LEU A 68 4.06 -1.40 -1.16
N ALA A 69 3.63 -2.13 -0.14
CA ALA A 69 2.34 -1.87 0.52
C ALA A 69 2.30 -0.47 1.13
N THR A 70 3.37 -0.06 1.81
CA THR A 70 3.48 1.28 2.38
C THR A 70 3.51 2.35 1.29
N ILE A 71 4.25 2.12 0.22
CA ILE A 71 4.34 3.06 -0.90
C ILE A 71 2.97 3.26 -1.54
N LEU A 72 2.25 2.18 -1.82
CA LEU A 72 0.90 2.25 -2.39
C LEU A 72 -0.06 2.98 -1.45
N LYS A 73 0.00 2.67 -0.15
CA LYS A 73 -0.81 3.34 0.87
C LYS A 73 -0.63 4.86 0.83
N GLU A 74 0.62 5.31 0.85
CA GLU A 74 0.93 6.74 0.87
C GLU A 74 0.55 7.43 -0.44
N VAL A 75 0.79 6.79 -1.58
CA VAL A 75 0.42 7.34 -2.89
C VAL A 75 -1.09 7.49 -3.00
N ILE A 76 -1.85 6.48 -2.64
CA ILE A 76 -3.31 6.51 -2.70
C ILE A 76 -3.87 7.53 -1.72
N ALA A 77 -3.30 7.63 -0.53
CA ALA A 77 -3.72 8.63 0.47
C ALA A 77 -3.56 10.05 -0.06
N GLU A 78 -2.44 10.34 -0.70
CA GLU A 78 -2.19 11.68 -1.25
C GLU A 78 -3.06 11.96 -2.49
N ALA A 79 -3.12 10.99 -3.42
CA ALA A 79 -3.80 11.19 -4.70
C ALA A 79 -5.33 11.17 -4.59
N GLU A 80 -5.86 10.31 -3.72
CA GLU A 80 -7.31 10.06 -3.63
C GLU A 80 -7.95 10.52 -2.32
N GLY A 81 -7.15 10.82 -1.29
CA GLY A 81 -7.65 11.18 0.02
C GLY A 81 -8.27 10.01 0.78
N ILE A 82 -7.90 8.79 0.43
CA ILE A 82 -8.42 7.56 1.04
C ILE A 82 -7.35 6.94 1.92
N ASP A 83 -7.69 6.66 3.17
CA ASP A 83 -6.78 6.06 4.14
C ASP A 83 -6.93 4.54 4.12
N LEU A 84 -5.85 3.85 3.72
CA LEU A 84 -5.78 2.41 3.66
C LEU A 84 -4.89 1.88 4.77
N THR A 85 -5.01 0.58 5.06
CA THR A 85 -4.18 -0.09 6.06
C THR A 85 -3.20 -1.02 5.36
N ALA A 86 -1.90 -0.81 5.60
CA ALA A 86 -0.86 -1.74 5.18
C ALA A 86 -0.52 -2.65 6.36
N CYS A 87 -0.54 -3.96 6.14
CA CYS A 87 -0.23 -4.94 7.17
C CYS A 87 0.42 -6.17 6.55
N ASP A 88 1.02 -7.01 7.38
CA ASP A 88 1.60 -8.28 6.95
C ASP A 88 1.09 -9.43 7.81
N ASN A 89 1.20 -10.64 7.28
CA ASN A 89 0.84 -11.86 8.02
C ASN A 89 2.10 -12.49 8.65
N TYR A 90 1.93 -13.67 9.28
CA TYR A 90 3.03 -14.43 9.90
C TYR A 90 4.18 -14.75 8.94
N ASP A 91 3.87 -14.92 7.65
CA ASP A 91 4.86 -15.27 6.64
C ASP A 91 5.49 -14.04 5.99
N SER A 92 5.27 -12.87 6.55
CA SER A 92 5.73 -11.57 6.04
C SER A 92 5.16 -11.21 4.66
N ILE A 93 4.00 -11.77 4.34
CA ILE A 93 3.27 -11.42 3.12
C ILE A 93 2.47 -10.14 3.39
N ALA A 94 2.69 -9.11 2.56
CA ALA A 94 2.09 -7.81 2.76
C ALA A 94 0.73 -7.69 2.07
N TYR A 95 -0.17 -6.97 2.74
CA TYR A 95 -1.53 -6.70 2.26
C TYR A 95 -1.82 -5.21 2.35
N LEU A 96 -2.68 -4.74 1.48
CA LEU A 96 -3.20 -3.39 1.50
C LEU A 96 -4.73 -3.47 1.53
N LEU A 97 -5.34 -2.90 2.57
CA LEU A 97 -6.76 -3.11 2.88
C LEU A 97 -7.49 -1.77 3.04
N TYR A 98 -8.72 -1.74 2.56
CA TYR A 98 -9.73 -0.76 2.93
C TYR A 98 -10.57 -1.37 4.05
N GLN A 99 -10.45 -0.82 5.26
CA GLN A 99 -11.14 -1.37 6.44
C GLN A 99 -12.44 -0.61 6.71
N PRO A 100 -13.49 -1.31 7.17
CA PRO A 100 -14.72 -0.65 7.60
C PRO A 100 -14.44 0.36 8.71
N MET A 101 -15.03 1.53 8.59
CA MET A 101 -14.93 2.59 9.60
C MET A 101 -16.27 2.76 10.27
N TYR A 102 -16.24 3.20 11.51
CA TYR A 102 -17.47 3.61 12.18
C TYR A 102 -18.05 4.85 11.48
N PRO A 103 -19.40 4.97 11.40
CA PRO A 103 -20.01 6.07 10.68
C PRO A 103 -19.56 7.47 11.09
N TRP A 104 -19.23 7.65 12.36
CA TRP A 104 -18.78 8.96 12.88
C TRP A 104 -17.32 9.28 12.50
N ASP A 105 -16.55 8.29 12.08
CA ASP A 105 -15.17 8.47 11.65
C ASP A 105 -15.04 8.60 10.12
N MET A 106 -16.13 8.37 9.40
CA MET A 106 -16.10 8.39 7.95
C MET A 106 -16.16 9.82 7.40
N SER A 107 -15.25 10.13 6.47
CA SER A 107 -15.36 11.34 5.66
C SER A 107 -16.49 11.20 4.65
N GLU A 108 -16.86 12.30 4.00
CA GLU A 108 -17.86 12.26 2.92
C GLU A 108 -17.40 11.35 1.78
N LEU A 109 -16.10 11.35 1.50
CA LEU A 109 -15.52 10.51 0.48
C LEU A 109 -15.69 9.02 0.82
N ASP A 110 -15.40 8.63 2.07
CA ASP A 110 -15.56 7.25 2.53
C ASP A 110 -17.02 6.77 2.44
N ARG A 111 -17.95 7.65 2.78
CA ARG A 111 -19.39 7.32 2.72
C ARG A 111 -19.86 7.02 1.30
N GLY A 112 -19.21 7.62 0.31
CA GLY A 112 -19.52 7.40 -1.08
C GLY A 112 -18.84 6.17 -1.69
N LEU A 113 -17.95 5.49 -0.96
CA LEU A 113 -17.21 4.35 -1.47
C LEU A 113 -18.04 3.07 -1.37
N THR A 114 -18.09 2.35 -2.49
CA THR A 114 -18.65 1.00 -2.56
C THR A 114 -17.49 0.02 -2.73
N LYS A 115 -17.74 -1.28 -2.52
CA LYS A 115 -16.72 -2.31 -2.79
C LYS A 115 -16.25 -2.26 -4.23
N GLU A 116 -17.16 -1.99 -5.17
CA GLU A 116 -16.82 -1.88 -6.60
C GLU A 116 -15.87 -0.72 -6.87
N LYS A 117 -16.11 0.43 -6.26
CA LYS A 117 -15.23 1.60 -6.39
C LYS A 117 -13.86 1.35 -5.78
N VAL A 118 -13.83 0.70 -4.62
CA VAL A 118 -12.58 0.34 -3.94
C VAL A 118 -11.79 -0.67 -4.78
N ALA A 119 -12.46 -1.68 -5.35
CA ALA A 119 -11.82 -2.65 -6.22
C ALA A 119 -11.22 -1.98 -7.46
N GLU A 120 -11.97 -1.07 -8.09
CA GLU A 120 -11.49 -0.31 -9.24
C GLU A 120 -10.26 0.54 -8.89
N LEU A 121 -10.28 1.16 -7.71
CA LEU A 121 -9.16 1.93 -7.19
C LEU A 121 -7.89 1.06 -7.07
N PHE A 122 -7.98 -0.09 -6.42
CA PHE A 122 -6.86 -1.00 -6.28
C PHE A 122 -6.33 -1.48 -7.63
N ARG A 123 -7.22 -1.85 -8.55
CA ARG A 123 -6.83 -2.30 -9.89
C ARG A 123 -6.14 -1.21 -10.69
N ARG A 124 -6.62 0.02 -10.57
CA ARG A 124 -6.04 1.17 -11.27
C ARG A 124 -4.59 1.40 -10.83
N TYR A 125 -4.35 1.42 -9.53
CA TYR A 125 -2.99 1.65 -9.01
C TYR A 125 -2.08 0.45 -9.23
N ALA A 126 -2.59 -0.76 -9.08
CA ALA A 126 -1.82 -1.97 -9.36
C ALA A 126 -1.41 -2.06 -10.84
N SER A 127 -2.27 -1.62 -11.75
CA SER A 127 -1.99 -1.67 -13.20
C SER A 127 -0.84 -0.76 -13.63
N ILE A 128 -0.51 0.23 -12.82
CA ILE A 128 0.69 1.07 -13.05
C ILE A 128 1.95 0.23 -12.87
N LEU A 129 1.91 -0.71 -11.94
CA LEU A 129 3.08 -1.51 -11.55
C LEU A 129 3.19 -2.84 -12.30
N THR A 130 2.08 -3.43 -12.68
CA THR A 130 2.07 -4.76 -13.30
C THR A 130 0.96 -4.87 -14.35
N ASP A 131 1.21 -5.69 -15.37
CA ASP A 131 0.22 -6.02 -16.39
C ASP A 131 -0.65 -7.21 -15.97
N THR A 132 -0.26 -7.91 -14.91
CA THR A 132 -1.01 -9.05 -14.40
C THR A 132 -2.24 -8.56 -13.63
N PRO A 133 -3.45 -9.08 -13.93
CA PRO A 133 -4.64 -8.72 -13.17
C PRO A 133 -4.49 -9.07 -11.68
N ILE A 134 -4.86 -8.13 -10.82
CA ILE A 134 -4.79 -8.32 -9.38
C ILE A 134 -6.20 -8.60 -8.84
N GLU A 135 -6.29 -9.62 -8.01
CA GLU A 135 -7.53 -10.00 -7.36
C GLU A 135 -7.78 -9.12 -6.12
N VAL A 136 -8.96 -8.52 -6.06
CA VAL A 136 -9.40 -7.72 -4.93
C VAL A 136 -10.53 -8.45 -4.23
N ASP A 137 -10.36 -8.73 -2.94
CA ASP A 137 -11.31 -9.54 -2.19
C ASP A 137 -11.32 -9.17 -0.71
N ASP A 138 -12.28 -9.74 0.04
CA ASP A 138 -12.26 -9.63 1.49
C ASP A 138 -11.08 -10.43 2.04
N GLN A 139 -10.27 -9.81 2.87
CA GLN A 139 -9.06 -10.39 3.43
C GLN A 139 -9.16 -10.48 4.94
N ALA A 140 -8.68 -11.58 5.48
CA ALA A 140 -8.44 -11.75 6.90
C ALA A 140 -6.95 -12.01 7.07
N VAL A 141 -6.22 -11.01 7.55
CA VAL A 141 -4.77 -11.09 7.70
C VAL A 141 -4.45 -11.39 9.14
N GLU A 142 -3.89 -12.57 9.38
CA GLU A 142 -3.56 -13.02 10.72
C GLU A 142 -2.11 -12.71 11.05
N ASN A 143 -1.91 -11.97 12.13
CA ASN A 143 -0.59 -11.64 12.65
C ASN A 143 -0.56 -11.93 14.14
N GLY A 144 0.49 -12.60 14.60
CA GLY A 144 0.65 -12.97 16.00
C GLY A 144 1.63 -12.08 16.73
N GLY A 145 1.27 -11.78 17.96
CA GLY A 145 2.12 -11.04 18.88
C GLY A 145 2.82 -11.89 19.89
#